data_d8e4b86ba652850d606ec8cb7fb9227e
#
_entry.id   d8e4b86ba652850d606ec8cb7fb9227e
#
_cell.length_a   1.000
_cell.length_b   1.000
_cell.length_c   1.000
_cell.angle_alpha   90.00
_cell.angle_beta   90.00
_cell.angle_gamma   90.00
#
_symmetry.space_group_name_H-M   'P 1'
#
loop_
_entity.id
_entity.type
_entity.pdbx_description
1 polymer ?
#
loop_
_entity_poly.entity_id
_entity_poly.type
_entity_poly.pdbx_seq_one_letter_code
_entity_poly.pdbx_strand_id
1 'polypeptide(L)'
;ATREFSDLFLGDGAVINFDSGNVTLTHSSNKLIFGDSDQLGIGNDADLVMYHDTQDSYITNDTGDLEIKNNANDKDIIFKCDDGSGGTTAYLTLDGSNATTKVHKDFYLIDDVRLRAGTGGDFSFFHDGSNSKINNNVGNITIENFQDDGDIIFKSDNGSGGTTEYLRLDGGIKRTIFSQNIGLEDNVKILAGAGNDLQIYHDATDSFIINNHGDLLFRNNKQNKDILFQGDDGQASDDTIATYFYLDGSSATHD
;
A
#
# COMPACT_ATOMS: atom_id res chain seq x y z
N ALA A 1 45.80 -56.01 -12.39
CA ALA A 1 44.84 -55.86 -11.29
C ALA A 1 44.96 -54.40 -10.82
N THR A 2 43.94 -53.62 -11.04
CA THR A 2 43.77 -52.27 -10.44
C THR A 2 43.65 -52.47 -8.91
N ARG A 3 44.59 -51.92 -8.15
CA ARG A 3 44.46 -51.88 -6.69
C ARG A 3 43.55 -50.73 -6.37
N GLU A 4 42.35 -51.03 -5.96
CA GLU A 4 41.40 -50.07 -5.43
C GLU A 4 41.63 -49.93 -3.88
N PHE A 5 41.70 -48.71 -3.38
CA PHE A 5 41.67 -48.50 -1.96
C PHE A 5 40.19 -48.37 -1.50
N SER A 6 39.77 -49.14 -0.56
CA SER A 6 38.43 -49.09 0.00
C SER A 6 38.23 -47.83 0.89
N ASP A 7 39.29 -47.43 1.58
CA ASP A 7 39.26 -46.30 2.54
C ASP A 7 40.61 -45.57 2.56
N LEU A 8 40.56 -44.24 2.72
CA LEU A 8 41.71 -43.40 2.97
C LEU A 8 41.52 -42.74 4.39
N PHE A 9 42.27 -43.21 5.36
CA PHE A 9 42.27 -42.64 6.70
C PHE A 9 43.36 -41.57 6.78
N LEU A 10 42.98 -40.30 7.03
CA LEU A 10 43.87 -39.19 7.20
C LEU A 10 43.74 -38.68 8.66
N GLY A 11 44.84 -38.34 9.28
CA GLY A 11 44.86 -37.77 10.64
C GLY A 11 44.23 -36.36 10.71
N ASP A 12 43.98 -35.89 11.93
CA ASP A 12 43.53 -34.52 12.14
C ASP A 12 44.61 -33.53 11.65
N GLY A 13 44.19 -32.48 10.95
CA GLY A 13 45.08 -31.54 10.27
C GLY A 13 45.64 -32.01 8.93
N ALA A 14 45.24 -33.17 8.44
CA ALA A 14 45.66 -33.64 7.10
C ALA A 14 45.15 -32.74 6.00
N VAL A 15 46.01 -32.55 4.96
CA VAL A 15 45.72 -31.73 3.79
C VAL A 15 45.85 -32.57 2.53
N ILE A 16 44.82 -32.53 1.67
CA ILE A 16 44.95 -32.99 0.28
C ILE A 16 45.27 -31.75 -0.55
N ASN A 17 46.43 -31.74 -1.20
CA ASN A 17 46.97 -30.61 -1.89
C ASN A 17 46.94 -30.84 -3.40
N PHE A 18 46.40 -29.89 -4.12
CA PHE A 18 46.35 -29.90 -5.59
C PHE A 18 47.24 -28.76 -6.10
N ASP A 19 47.95 -29.01 -7.19
CA ASP A 19 48.76 -28.06 -7.92
C ASP A 19 49.68 -27.23 -7.01
N SER A 20 50.53 -27.92 -6.21
CA SER A 20 51.53 -27.31 -5.32
C SER A 20 50.96 -26.29 -4.29
N GLY A 21 49.72 -26.48 -3.89
CA GLY A 21 49.08 -25.64 -2.87
C GLY A 21 48.15 -24.59 -3.42
N ASN A 22 47.86 -24.60 -4.72
CA ASN A 22 46.91 -23.67 -5.33
C ASN A 22 45.49 -23.89 -4.83
N VAL A 23 45.08 -25.17 -4.65
CA VAL A 23 43.83 -25.54 -3.96
C VAL A 23 44.14 -26.59 -2.90
N THR A 24 43.60 -26.38 -1.67
CA THR A 24 43.79 -27.30 -0.57
C THR A 24 42.47 -27.71 0.07
N LEU A 25 42.38 -28.99 0.46
CA LEU A 25 41.32 -29.55 1.21
C LEU A 25 41.84 -29.94 2.59
N THR A 26 41.49 -29.17 3.63
CA THR A 26 42.00 -29.35 4.98
C THR A 26 40.94 -29.89 5.90
N HIS A 27 41.22 -30.99 6.61
CA HIS A 27 40.39 -31.51 7.71
C HIS A 27 40.73 -30.80 9.02
N SER A 28 39.74 -30.28 9.72
CA SER A 28 39.87 -29.75 11.07
C SER A 28 38.62 -30.02 11.87
N SER A 29 38.72 -30.72 13.01
CA SER A 29 37.63 -30.99 13.97
C SER A 29 36.18 -30.98 13.40
N ASN A 30 35.81 -32.05 12.70
CA ASN A 30 34.48 -32.22 12.04
C ASN A 30 34.17 -31.23 10.91
N LYS A 31 35.19 -30.61 10.30
CA LYS A 31 35.06 -29.66 9.18
C LYS A 31 35.98 -30.05 8.03
N LEU A 32 35.52 -29.83 6.83
CA LEU A 32 36.30 -29.79 5.62
C LEU A 32 36.40 -28.35 5.20
N ILE A 33 37.62 -27.81 5.11
CA ILE A 33 37.89 -26.39 4.88
C ILE A 33 38.50 -26.23 3.49
N PHE A 34 37.91 -25.36 2.67
CA PHE A 34 38.50 -24.75 1.49
C PHE A 34 39.11 -23.42 1.93
N GLY A 35 40.27 -23.09 1.40
CA GLY A 35 40.91 -21.79 1.67
C GLY A 35 40.13 -20.63 1.08
N ASP A 36 40.45 -19.41 1.47
CA ASP A 36 39.88 -18.21 0.87
C ASP A 36 40.19 -18.20 -0.64
N SER A 37 39.19 -17.85 -1.43
CA SER A 37 39.18 -17.89 -2.90
C SER A 37 39.24 -19.29 -3.52
N ASP A 38 39.40 -20.37 -2.74
CA ASP A 38 39.18 -21.72 -3.24
C ASP A 38 37.69 -21.96 -3.52
N GLN A 39 37.37 -22.59 -4.62
CA GLN A 39 35.99 -22.76 -5.08
C GLN A 39 35.56 -24.23 -5.03
N LEU A 40 34.33 -24.46 -4.53
CA LEU A 40 33.61 -25.69 -4.77
C LEU A 40 32.77 -25.51 -6.04
N GLY A 41 33.28 -26.01 -7.17
CA GLY A 41 32.58 -25.98 -8.46
C GLY A 41 31.79 -27.27 -8.70
N ILE A 42 30.55 -27.12 -9.19
CA ILE A 42 29.63 -28.20 -9.54
C ILE A 42 29.20 -28.00 -10.99
N GLY A 43 29.21 -29.06 -11.80
CA GLY A 43 29.03 -29.02 -13.26
C GLY A 43 30.38 -29.09 -13.98
N ASN A 44 30.36 -29.45 -15.27
CA ASN A 44 31.59 -29.63 -16.04
C ASN A 44 32.39 -28.35 -16.23
N ASP A 45 31.67 -27.22 -16.32
CA ASP A 45 32.24 -25.88 -16.48
C ASP A 45 32.12 -25.03 -15.18
N ALA A 46 31.93 -25.72 -14.03
CA ALA A 46 31.71 -25.09 -12.73
C ALA A 46 30.51 -24.13 -12.73
N ASP A 47 29.38 -24.55 -13.30
CA ASP A 47 28.17 -23.77 -13.47
C ASP A 47 27.57 -23.27 -12.14
N LEU A 48 27.68 -24.05 -11.07
CA LEU A 48 27.36 -23.62 -9.69
C LEU A 48 28.65 -23.58 -8.87
N VAL A 49 28.96 -22.43 -8.29
CA VAL A 49 30.17 -22.21 -7.48
C VAL A 49 29.79 -21.71 -6.09
N MET A 50 30.49 -22.25 -5.07
CA MET A 50 30.41 -21.75 -3.69
C MET A 50 31.83 -21.44 -3.21
N TYR A 51 32.04 -20.23 -2.68
CA TYR A 51 33.36 -19.80 -2.16
C TYR A 51 33.24 -18.62 -1.19
N HIS A 52 34.37 -18.33 -0.52
CA HIS A 52 34.57 -17.12 0.31
C HIS A 52 35.83 -16.41 -0.22
N ASP A 53 35.78 -15.06 -0.37
CA ASP A 53 36.87 -14.27 -0.99
C ASP A 53 37.70 -13.47 0.02
N THR A 54 37.71 -13.81 1.29
CA THR A 54 38.29 -13.09 2.44
C THR A 54 37.35 -12.08 3.10
N GLN A 55 36.28 -11.65 2.46
CA GLN A 55 35.28 -10.70 2.98
C GLN A 55 33.86 -11.27 2.90
N ASP A 56 33.49 -11.80 1.72
CA ASP A 56 32.14 -12.21 1.41
C ASP A 56 32.04 -13.67 1.00
N SER A 57 30.87 -14.28 1.21
CA SER A 57 30.55 -15.64 0.81
C SER A 57 29.57 -15.63 -0.36
N TYR A 58 29.80 -16.48 -1.37
CA TYR A 58 29.07 -16.49 -2.61
C TYR A 58 28.48 -17.86 -2.89
N ILE A 59 27.26 -17.87 -3.47
CA ILE A 59 26.65 -18.98 -4.18
C ILE A 59 26.29 -18.44 -5.57
N THR A 60 27.05 -18.79 -6.60
CA THR A 60 26.88 -18.28 -7.97
C THR A 60 26.44 -19.40 -8.88
N ASN A 61 25.38 -19.18 -9.68
CA ASN A 61 24.90 -20.09 -10.71
C ASN A 61 24.97 -19.38 -12.07
N ASP A 62 25.79 -19.90 -13.00
CA ASP A 62 26.04 -19.25 -14.28
C ASP A 62 25.13 -19.77 -15.41
N THR A 63 24.51 -20.96 -15.26
CA THR A 63 23.61 -21.53 -16.24
C THR A 63 22.33 -22.10 -15.63
N GLY A 64 21.19 -21.89 -16.29
CA GLY A 64 19.87 -22.36 -15.81
C GLY A 64 19.39 -21.65 -14.54
N ASP A 65 18.43 -22.24 -13.85
CA ASP A 65 17.82 -21.69 -12.62
C ASP A 65 18.54 -22.21 -11.36
N LEU A 66 18.66 -21.37 -10.34
CA LEU A 66 19.06 -21.77 -8.99
C LEU A 66 17.82 -22.07 -8.17
N GLU A 67 17.51 -23.34 -7.90
CA GLU A 67 16.39 -23.74 -7.07
C GLU A 67 16.83 -24.07 -5.64
N ILE A 68 16.27 -23.36 -4.65
CA ILE A 68 16.42 -23.66 -3.23
C ILE A 68 15.10 -24.27 -2.72
N LYS A 69 15.10 -25.55 -2.40
CA LYS A 69 13.89 -26.31 -2.02
C LYS A 69 13.98 -26.87 -0.61
N ASN A 70 12.87 -26.81 0.13
CA ASN A 70 12.66 -27.59 1.34
C ASN A 70 11.52 -28.58 1.10
N ASN A 71 11.83 -29.89 1.03
CA ASN A 71 10.85 -30.95 0.77
C ASN A 71 10.21 -31.52 2.05
N ALA A 72 10.63 -31.06 3.22
CA ALA A 72 10.05 -31.55 4.48
C ALA A 72 8.66 -30.96 4.68
N ASN A 73 7.68 -31.81 5.05
CA ASN A 73 6.31 -31.40 5.26
C ASN A 73 6.20 -30.32 6.34
N ASP A 74 5.43 -29.25 6.08
CA ASP A 74 5.17 -28.12 6.97
C ASP A 74 6.45 -27.40 7.47
N LYS A 75 7.55 -27.45 6.69
CA LYS A 75 8.80 -26.75 7.01
C LYS A 75 9.08 -25.61 6.02
N ASP A 76 9.81 -24.65 6.51
CA ASP A 76 10.03 -23.35 5.89
C ASP A 76 11.40 -23.23 5.24
N ILE A 77 11.52 -22.27 4.30
CA ILE A 77 12.80 -21.66 3.93
C ILE A 77 12.83 -20.28 4.60
N ILE A 78 13.86 -20.03 5.43
CA ILE A 78 13.95 -18.82 6.24
C ILE A 78 15.24 -18.06 5.90
N PHE A 79 15.11 -16.81 5.47
CA PHE A 79 16.22 -15.89 5.28
C PHE A 79 16.40 -15.04 6.53
N LYS A 80 17.58 -15.14 7.14
CA LYS A 80 17.93 -14.40 8.35
C LYS A 80 19.11 -13.49 8.10
N CYS A 81 19.13 -12.35 8.78
CA CYS A 81 20.27 -11.44 8.82
C CYS A 81 20.46 -10.94 10.25
N ASP A 82 21.53 -10.15 10.47
CA ASP A 82 21.77 -9.46 11.73
C ASP A 82 20.55 -8.64 12.17
N ASP A 83 20.27 -8.60 13.46
CA ASP A 83 19.16 -7.85 14.05
C ASP A 83 19.54 -6.44 14.51
N GLY A 84 20.81 -6.02 14.28
CA GLY A 84 21.36 -4.75 14.71
C GLY A 84 21.83 -4.72 16.17
N SER A 85 21.79 -5.86 16.89
CA SER A 85 22.18 -5.96 18.31
C SER A 85 23.05 -7.20 18.61
N GLY A 86 23.65 -7.78 17.58
CA GLY A 86 24.58 -8.93 17.68
C GLY A 86 23.90 -10.29 17.68
N GLY A 87 22.59 -10.36 17.37
CA GLY A 87 21.81 -11.56 17.10
C GLY A 87 21.41 -11.68 15.64
N THR A 88 20.56 -12.66 15.33
CA THR A 88 19.95 -12.79 14.00
C THR A 88 18.43 -12.89 14.07
N THR A 89 17.74 -12.30 13.11
CA THR A 89 16.28 -12.34 12.98
C THR A 89 15.87 -12.75 11.58
N ALA A 90 14.65 -13.27 11.42
CA ALA A 90 14.07 -13.55 10.11
C ALA A 90 13.66 -12.23 9.43
N TYR A 91 13.97 -12.11 8.15
CA TYR A 91 13.52 -11.03 7.27
C TYR A 91 12.44 -11.52 6.31
N LEU A 92 12.62 -12.73 5.76
CA LEU A 92 11.68 -13.36 4.83
C LEU A 92 11.52 -14.84 5.22
N THR A 93 10.29 -15.34 5.22
CA THR A 93 9.97 -16.75 5.40
C THR A 93 9.04 -17.20 4.28
N LEU A 94 9.42 -18.27 3.58
CA LEU A 94 8.50 -19.05 2.76
C LEU A 94 7.91 -20.12 3.67
N ASP A 95 6.69 -19.91 4.14
CA ASP A 95 6.00 -20.74 5.13
C ASP A 95 5.34 -21.92 4.44
N GLY A 96 5.91 -23.13 4.65
CA GLY A 96 5.40 -24.35 4.03
C GLY A 96 4.08 -24.85 4.59
N SER A 97 3.77 -24.53 5.86
CA SER A 97 2.53 -24.96 6.49
C SER A 97 1.31 -24.15 6.02
N ASN A 98 1.48 -22.86 5.75
CA ASN A 98 0.40 -21.96 5.35
C ASN A 98 0.44 -21.58 3.86
N ALA A 99 1.44 -22.04 3.11
CA ALA A 99 1.67 -21.71 1.70
C ALA A 99 1.71 -20.17 1.47
N THR A 100 2.36 -19.43 2.39
CA THR A 100 2.45 -17.98 2.35
C THR A 100 3.90 -17.49 2.43
N THR A 101 4.13 -16.30 1.90
CA THR A 101 5.38 -15.56 2.09
C THR A 101 5.20 -14.53 3.20
N LYS A 102 5.99 -14.63 4.28
CA LYS A 102 5.97 -13.70 5.41
C LYS A 102 7.18 -12.78 5.34
N VAL A 103 6.91 -11.46 5.36
CA VAL A 103 7.92 -10.41 5.51
C VAL A 103 7.89 -9.95 6.98
N HIS A 104 9.02 -10.04 7.68
CA HIS A 104 9.10 -9.78 9.11
C HIS A 104 9.69 -8.41 9.46
N LYS A 105 10.19 -7.70 8.47
CA LYS A 105 10.73 -6.33 8.57
C LYS A 105 10.10 -5.48 7.49
N ASP A 106 10.28 -4.16 7.56
CA ASP A 106 9.76 -3.25 6.55
C ASP A 106 10.20 -3.68 5.15
N PHE A 107 9.26 -3.69 4.22
CA PHE A 107 9.55 -3.90 2.81
C PHE A 107 9.76 -2.55 2.14
N TYR A 108 11.02 -2.10 2.11
CA TYR A 108 11.38 -0.78 1.61
C TYR A 108 11.61 -0.82 0.10
N LEU A 109 10.75 -0.14 -0.64
CA LEU A 109 10.90 0.09 -2.08
C LEU A 109 11.50 1.49 -2.29
N ILE A 110 12.60 1.56 -3.03
CA ILE A 110 13.17 2.84 -3.46
C ILE A 110 12.29 3.48 -4.53
N ASP A 111 12.52 4.75 -4.82
CA ASP A 111 11.76 5.50 -5.83
C ASP A 111 11.72 4.76 -7.17
N ASP A 112 10.58 4.87 -7.86
CA ASP A 112 10.26 4.23 -9.14
C ASP A 112 10.21 2.69 -9.13
N VAL A 113 10.49 2.02 -7.98
CA VAL A 113 10.26 0.59 -7.81
C VAL A 113 8.80 0.35 -7.39
N ARG A 114 8.15 -0.61 -8.03
CA ARG A 114 6.71 -0.86 -7.89
C ARG A 114 6.39 -2.20 -7.25
N LEU A 115 5.49 -2.19 -6.28
CA LEU A 115 4.75 -3.40 -5.94
C LEU A 115 3.62 -3.55 -6.96
N ARG A 116 3.59 -4.69 -7.67
CA ARG A 116 2.60 -4.94 -8.73
C ARG A 116 1.77 -6.19 -8.43
N ALA A 117 0.50 -6.16 -8.84
CA ALA A 117 -0.40 -7.28 -8.82
C ALA A 117 -1.13 -7.41 -10.17
N GLY A 118 -1.61 -8.63 -10.47
CA GLY A 118 -2.19 -8.99 -11.76
C GLY A 118 -1.14 -9.45 -12.78
N THR A 119 -1.53 -10.32 -13.72
CA THR A 119 -0.62 -10.92 -14.73
C THR A 119 0.05 -9.86 -15.61
N GLY A 120 -0.65 -8.76 -15.92
CA GLY A 120 -0.11 -7.62 -16.66
C GLY A 120 0.52 -6.53 -15.77
N GLY A 121 0.55 -6.72 -14.44
CA GLY A 121 0.93 -5.67 -13.51
C GLY A 121 -0.10 -4.54 -13.47
N ASP A 122 -1.37 -4.90 -13.54
CA ASP A 122 -2.51 -4.00 -13.73
C ASP A 122 -2.72 -3.04 -12.57
N PHE A 123 -2.44 -3.51 -11.36
CA PHE A 123 -2.42 -2.70 -10.15
C PHE A 123 -0.99 -2.45 -9.71
N SER A 124 -0.67 -1.22 -9.30
CA SER A 124 0.65 -0.90 -8.73
C SER A 124 0.58 0.17 -7.64
N PHE A 125 1.47 0.00 -6.67
CA PHE A 125 1.73 0.94 -5.59
C PHE A 125 3.22 1.32 -5.59
N PHE A 126 3.55 2.62 -5.57
CA PHE A 126 4.94 3.11 -5.60
C PHE A 126 5.05 4.60 -5.25
N HIS A 127 6.30 5.06 -5.02
CA HIS A 127 6.66 6.47 -4.95
C HIS A 127 7.53 6.84 -6.16
N ASP A 128 7.30 8.01 -6.81
CA ASP A 128 8.01 8.42 -8.02
C ASP A 128 9.10 9.48 -7.76
N GLY A 129 9.59 9.57 -6.54
CA GLY A 129 10.53 10.60 -6.10
C GLY A 129 9.87 11.91 -5.66
N SER A 130 8.56 12.07 -5.91
CA SER A 130 7.77 13.24 -5.53
C SER A 130 6.43 12.87 -4.94
N ASN A 131 5.75 11.87 -5.47
CA ASN A 131 4.38 11.50 -5.11
C ASN A 131 4.23 10.00 -4.88
N SER A 132 3.41 9.64 -3.89
CA SER A 132 2.92 8.26 -3.73
C SER A 132 1.71 8.01 -4.61
N LYS A 133 1.71 6.89 -5.34
CA LYS A 133 0.69 6.55 -6.34
C LYS A 133 0.13 5.14 -6.14
N ILE A 134 -1.18 5.06 -6.31
CA ILE A 134 -1.94 3.81 -6.46
C ILE A 134 -2.55 3.84 -7.85
N ASN A 135 -2.05 3.01 -8.77
CA ASN A 135 -2.51 2.94 -10.15
C ASN A 135 -3.24 1.63 -10.41
N ASN A 136 -4.39 1.71 -11.07
CA ASN A 136 -5.12 0.58 -11.60
C ASN A 136 -5.39 0.81 -13.10
N ASN A 137 -4.93 -0.11 -13.95
CA ASN A 137 -5.04 0.01 -15.40
C ASN A 137 -6.21 -0.80 -15.98
N VAL A 138 -6.77 -1.74 -15.22
CA VAL A 138 -7.85 -2.61 -15.69
C VAL A 138 -8.90 -2.81 -14.61
N GLY A 139 -10.17 -2.58 -14.93
CA GLY A 139 -11.30 -2.72 -14.01
C GLY A 139 -11.39 -1.58 -12.99
N ASN A 140 -12.05 -1.82 -11.87
CA ASN A 140 -12.31 -0.84 -10.82
C ASN A 140 -11.32 -1.01 -9.66
N ILE A 141 -11.07 0.07 -8.91
CA ILE A 141 -10.50 -0.01 -7.56
C ILE A 141 -11.66 -0.04 -6.57
N THR A 142 -11.74 -1.09 -5.77
CA THR A 142 -12.69 -1.21 -4.67
C THR A 142 -11.93 -1.13 -3.35
N ILE A 143 -12.35 -0.22 -2.47
CA ILE A 143 -11.82 -0.09 -1.10
C ILE A 143 -12.96 -0.47 -0.15
N GLU A 144 -12.81 -1.58 0.57
CA GLU A 144 -13.84 -2.15 1.44
C GLU A 144 -13.33 -2.28 2.88
N ASN A 145 -14.17 -1.95 3.85
CA ASN A 145 -13.94 -2.24 5.25
C ASN A 145 -15.02 -3.22 5.73
N PHE A 146 -14.60 -4.44 6.09
CA PHE A 146 -15.52 -5.51 6.55
C PHE A 146 -15.73 -5.49 8.07
N GLN A 147 -15.07 -4.58 8.80
CA GLN A 147 -15.30 -4.46 10.23
C GLN A 147 -16.70 -3.90 10.50
N ASP A 148 -17.48 -4.56 11.35
CA ASP A 148 -18.79 -4.07 11.79
C ASP A 148 -18.65 -2.69 12.43
N ASP A 149 -19.52 -1.75 12.02
CA ASP A 149 -19.46 -0.33 12.35
C ASP A 149 -18.15 0.41 11.99
N GLY A 150 -17.23 -0.23 11.23
CA GLY A 150 -15.97 0.37 10.83
C GLY A 150 -16.11 1.36 9.66
N ASP A 151 -15.33 2.42 9.69
CA ASP A 151 -15.35 3.50 8.72
C ASP A 151 -14.22 3.40 7.69
N ILE A 152 -14.42 4.01 6.51
CA ILE A 152 -13.34 4.39 5.59
C ILE A 152 -13.14 5.92 5.73
N ILE A 153 -11.95 6.34 6.16
CA ILE A 153 -11.68 7.73 6.54
C ILE A 153 -10.58 8.32 5.66
N PHE A 154 -10.84 9.49 5.07
CA PHE A 154 -9.87 10.26 4.31
C PHE A 154 -9.41 11.48 5.12
N LYS A 155 -8.10 11.55 5.36
CA LYS A 155 -7.45 12.65 6.09
C LYS A 155 -6.39 13.30 5.23
N SER A 156 -6.18 14.59 5.43
CA SER A 156 -5.08 15.34 4.84
C SER A 156 -4.50 16.32 5.86
N ASP A 157 -3.43 17.01 5.48
CA ASP A 157 -2.82 18.04 6.30
C ASP A 157 -3.86 19.07 6.77
N ASN A 158 -3.71 19.54 8.00
CA ASN A 158 -4.58 20.56 8.61
C ASN A 158 -4.03 21.98 8.52
N GLY A 159 -2.92 22.19 7.79
CA GLY A 159 -2.23 23.48 7.68
C GLY A 159 -1.39 23.86 8.91
N SER A 160 -1.23 22.97 9.90
CA SER A 160 -0.52 23.24 11.16
C SER A 160 0.41 22.10 11.59
N GLY A 161 0.82 21.24 10.64
CA GLY A 161 1.74 20.12 10.87
C GLY A 161 1.08 18.86 11.46
N GLY A 162 -0.25 18.75 11.41
CA GLY A 162 -1.03 17.57 11.74
C GLY A 162 -1.97 17.17 10.61
N THR A 163 -2.85 16.20 10.86
CA THR A 163 -3.90 15.81 9.91
C THR A 163 -5.29 16.02 10.46
N THR A 164 -6.25 16.30 9.59
CA THR A 164 -7.67 16.37 9.90
C THR A 164 -8.48 15.50 8.95
N GLU A 165 -9.66 15.08 9.40
CA GLU A 165 -10.61 14.36 8.56
C GLU A 165 -11.31 15.34 7.61
N TYR A 166 -11.40 14.95 6.35
CA TYR A 166 -12.14 15.68 5.32
C TYR A 166 -13.43 14.96 4.94
N LEU A 167 -13.37 13.63 4.85
CA LEU A 167 -14.47 12.77 4.40
C LEU A 167 -14.37 11.43 5.09
N ARG A 168 -15.52 10.85 5.48
CA ARG A 168 -15.63 9.44 5.82
C ARG A 168 -16.88 8.79 5.28
N LEU A 169 -16.77 7.49 4.98
CA LEU A 169 -17.89 6.59 4.82
C LEU A 169 -18.12 5.94 6.18
N ASP A 170 -19.19 6.35 6.87
CA ASP A 170 -19.51 5.89 8.21
C ASP A 170 -20.31 4.60 8.15
N GLY A 171 -19.70 3.49 8.58
CA GLY A 171 -20.31 2.16 8.54
C GLY A 171 -21.45 1.98 9.54
N GLY A 172 -21.39 2.63 10.72
CA GLY A 172 -22.37 2.49 11.77
C GLY A 172 -23.71 3.14 11.40
N ILE A 173 -23.68 4.35 10.85
CA ILE A 173 -24.91 5.09 10.47
C ILE A 173 -25.20 5.10 8.98
N LYS A 174 -24.36 4.45 8.15
CA LYS A 174 -24.50 4.30 6.69
C LYS A 174 -24.64 5.63 5.96
N ARG A 175 -23.72 6.56 6.25
CA ARG A 175 -23.69 7.90 5.67
C ARG A 175 -22.31 8.27 5.19
N THR A 176 -22.26 9.12 4.16
CA THR A 176 -21.08 9.88 3.82
C THR A 176 -21.08 11.17 4.62
N ILE A 177 -20.03 11.43 5.41
CA ILE A 177 -19.87 12.61 6.25
C ILE A 177 -18.72 13.44 5.73
N PHE A 178 -18.97 14.70 5.43
CA PHE A 178 -17.97 15.70 5.12
C PHE A 178 -17.69 16.51 6.38
N SER A 179 -16.47 16.43 6.89
CA SER A 179 -16.04 17.12 8.13
C SER A 179 -15.44 18.49 7.85
N GLN A 180 -15.24 18.81 6.56
CA GLN A 180 -14.80 20.13 6.07
C GLN A 180 -15.77 20.61 4.99
N ASN A 181 -15.66 21.89 4.61
CA ASN A 181 -16.47 22.47 3.54
C ASN A 181 -16.27 21.73 2.23
N ILE A 182 -17.35 21.55 1.45
CA ILE A 182 -17.30 21.08 0.08
C ILE A 182 -17.18 22.31 -0.81
N GLY A 183 -16.02 22.51 -1.43
CA GLY A 183 -15.81 23.52 -2.48
C GLY A 183 -16.15 22.93 -3.84
N LEU A 184 -17.00 23.59 -4.58
CA LEU A 184 -17.27 23.31 -5.99
C LEU A 184 -16.77 24.47 -6.81
N GLU A 185 -16.07 24.18 -7.90
CA GLU A 185 -15.68 25.21 -8.86
C GLU A 185 -16.90 25.65 -9.69
N ASP A 186 -16.76 26.79 -10.37
CA ASP A 186 -17.80 27.32 -11.26
C ASP A 186 -18.27 26.27 -12.27
N ASN A 187 -19.56 26.23 -12.51
CA ASN A 187 -20.23 25.28 -13.41
C ASN A 187 -20.20 23.81 -12.94
N VAL A 188 -19.58 23.49 -11.80
CA VAL A 188 -19.68 22.16 -11.19
C VAL A 188 -20.97 22.07 -10.37
N LYS A 189 -21.72 21.00 -10.53
CA LYS A 189 -23.09 20.88 -9.99
C LYS A 189 -23.22 19.79 -8.93
N ILE A 190 -23.98 20.06 -7.89
CA ILE A 190 -24.60 19.01 -7.09
C ILE A 190 -25.84 18.54 -7.84
N LEU A 191 -25.91 17.26 -8.14
CA LEU A 191 -27.00 16.65 -8.89
C LEU A 191 -27.75 15.63 -8.01
N ALA A 192 -29.07 15.67 -7.99
CA ALA A 192 -29.91 14.67 -7.35
C ALA A 192 -31.02 14.18 -8.28
N GLY A 193 -31.43 12.92 -8.09
CA GLY A 193 -32.34 12.21 -8.99
C GLY A 193 -31.62 11.51 -10.15
N ALA A 194 -32.18 10.41 -10.66
CA ALA A 194 -31.59 9.62 -11.75
C ALA A 194 -31.47 10.41 -13.07
N GLY A 195 -32.35 11.41 -13.26
CA GLY A 195 -32.38 12.31 -14.42
C GLY A 195 -31.63 13.64 -14.17
N ASN A 196 -30.87 13.76 -13.05
CA ASN A 196 -30.30 15.03 -12.61
C ASN A 196 -31.37 16.12 -12.43
N ASP A 197 -32.48 15.75 -11.81
CA ASP A 197 -33.68 16.56 -11.74
C ASP A 197 -33.51 17.81 -10.90
N LEU A 198 -32.81 17.70 -9.75
CA LEU A 198 -32.39 18.84 -8.94
C LEU A 198 -30.92 19.15 -9.20
N GLN A 199 -30.61 20.42 -9.46
CA GLN A 199 -29.26 20.95 -9.68
C GLN A 199 -29.02 22.15 -8.78
N ILE A 200 -27.85 22.20 -8.12
CA ILE A 200 -27.36 23.35 -7.33
C ILE A 200 -25.96 23.67 -7.79
N TYR A 201 -25.71 24.92 -8.23
CA TYR A 201 -24.39 25.34 -8.72
C TYR A 201 -24.27 26.86 -8.82
N HIS A 202 -23.02 27.35 -9.04
CA HIS A 202 -22.68 28.72 -9.41
C HIS A 202 -22.03 28.72 -10.79
N ASP A 203 -22.34 29.71 -11.67
CA ASP A 203 -21.83 29.74 -13.04
C ASP A 203 -20.72 30.77 -13.29
N ALA A 204 -20.09 31.26 -12.25
CA ALA A 204 -19.13 32.38 -12.19
C ALA A 204 -19.81 33.77 -12.11
N THR A 205 -21.14 33.85 -12.19
CA THR A 205 -21.92 35.08 -12.08
C THR A 205 -23.07 34.92 -11.10
N ASP A 206 -23.88 33.85 -11.29
CA ASP A 206 -25.10 33.63 -10.58
C ASP A 206 -25.14 32.23 -9.92
N SER A 207 -25.92 32.11 -8.82
CA SER A 207 -26.17 30.85 -8.13
C SER A 207 -27.57 30.33 -8.45
N PHE A 208 -27.68 29.02 -8.71
CA PHE A 208 -28.91 28.38 -9.17
C PHE A 208 -29.32 27.20 -8.28
N ILE A 209 -30.64 27.12 -8.04
CA ILE A 209 -31.33 25.91 -7.59
C ILE A 209 -32.39 25.59 -8.66
N ILE A 210 -32.16 24.58 -9.47
CA ILE A 210 -33.03 24.23 -10.60
C ILE A 210 -33.67 22.86 -10.36
N ASN A 211 -35.00 22.79 -10.48
CA ASN A 211 -35.75 21.56 -10.50
C ASN A 211 -36.39 21.33 -11.88
N ASN A 212 -36.01 20.23 -12.52
CA ASN A 212 -36.46 19.89 -13.88
C ASN A 212 -37.66 18.93 -13.93
N HIS A 213 -38.05 18.34 -12.76
CA HIS A 213 -39.14 17.37 -12.74
C HIS A 213 -39.91 17.44 -11.42
N GLY A 214 -41.25 17.56 -11.49
CA GLY A 214 -42.12 17.69 -10.32
C GLY A 214 -42.03 19.07 -9.64
N ASP A 215 -42.47 19.17 -8.41
CA ASP A 215 -42.50 20.40 -7.65
C ASP A 215 -41.20 20.63 -6.88
N LEU A 216 -40.78 21.88 -6.74
CA LEU A 216 -39.72 22.32 -5.83
C LEU A 216 -40.35 22.83 -4.53
N LEU A 217 -40.20 22.08 -3.45
CA LEU A 217 -40.82 22.38 -2.15
C LEU A 217 -39.79 22.96 -1.18
N PHE A 218 -40.02 24.19 -0.73
CA PHE A 218 -39.32 24.79 0.42
C PHE A 218 -40.19 24.63 1.66
N ARG A 219 -39.76 23.79 2.63
CA ARG A 219 -40.54 23.47 3.82
C ARG A 219 -39.72 23.67 5.10
N ASN A 220 -40.29 24.43 6.06
CA ASN A 220 -39.80 24.45 7.40
C ASN A 220 -40.75 23.65 8.33
N ASN A 221 -40.28 22.55 8.90
CA ASN A 221 -41.07 21.66 9.76
C ASN A 221 -41.02 22.09 11.25
N LYS A 222 -40.28 23.14 11.57
CA LYS A 222 -40.20 23.60 12.97
C LYS A 222 -41.39 24.46 13.34
N GLN A 223 -42.13 24.07 14.40
CA GLN A 223 -43.29 24.80 14.89
C GLN A 223 -42.96 26.27 15.18
N ASN A 224 -43.81 27.18 14.73
CA ASN A 224 -43.71 28.64 14.90
C ASN A 224 -42.38 29.21 14.35
N LYS A 225 -41.85 28.66 13.25
CA LYS A 225 -40.69 29.19 12.54
C LYS A 225 -41.02 29.41 11.07
N ASP A 226 -40.43 30.43 10.54
CA ASP A 226 -40.73 31.01 9.24
C ASP A 226 -39.81 30.50 8.13
N ILE A 227 -40.22 30.75 6.90
CA ILE A 227 -39.33 30.74 5.73
C ILE A 227 -39.12 32.19 5.32
N LEU A 228 -37.87 32.66 5.40
CA LEU A 228 -37.49 34.06 5.16
C LEU A 228 -36.78 34.19 3.80
N PHE A 229 -37.12 35.24 3.05
CA PHE A 229 -36.43 35.65 1.85
C PHE A 229 -35.79 37.03 2.11
N GLN A 230 -34.44 37.02 2.09
CA GLN A 230 -33.65 38.19 2.48
C GLN A 230 -32.65 38.54 1.37
N GLY A 231 -32.29 39.76 1.28
CA GLY A 231 -31.30 40.30 0.37
C GLY A 231 -30.67 41.59 0.93
N ASP A 232 -29.73 42.14 0.23
CA ASP A 232 -29.13 43.44 0.53
C ASP A 232 -30.22 44.50 0.57
N ASP A 233 -30.13 45.46 1.53
CA ASP A 233 -31.14 46.51 1.74
C ASP A 233 -30.95 47.70 0.75
N GLY A 234 -29.95 47.67 -0.10
CA GLY A 234 -29.65 48.71 -1.07
C GLY A 234 -28.93 49.94 -0.50
N GLN A 235 -28.51 49.89 0.77
CA GLN A 235 -27.76 50.99 1.41
C GLN A 235 -26.27 50.85 1.15
N ALA A 236 -25.66 51.80 0.46
CA ALA A 236 -24.24 51.75 -0.01
C ALA A 236 -23.19 51.80 1.13
N SER A 237 -23.58 51.87 2.41
CA SER A 237 -22.68 52.17 3.52
C SER A 237 -22.47 51.03 4.53
N ASP A 238 -23.24 49.96 4.45
CA ASP A 238 -23.15 48.78 5.32
C ASP A 238 -23.67 47.55 4.63
N ASP A 239 -23.16 46.37 5.00
CA ASP A 239 -23.59 45.06 4.48
C ASP A 239 -24.82 44.56 5.25
N THR A 240 -25.87 45.43 5.39
CA THR A 240 -27.11 45.05 6.10
C THR A 240 -28.06 44.27 5.21
N ILE A 241 -28.77 43.33 5.82
CA ILE A 241 -29.69 42.41 5.14
C ILE A 241 -31.12 42.74 5.52
N ALA A 242 -31.98 43.03 4.54
CA ALA A 242 -33.40 43.21 4.72
C ALA A 242 -34.22 41.95 4.45
N THR A 243 -35.28 41.75 5.21
CA THR A 243 -36.29 40.72 4.89
C THR A 243 -37.31 41.30 3.91
N TYR A 244 -37.37 40.81 2.70
CA TYR A 244 -38.29 41.29 1.67
C TYR A 244 -39.67 40.67 1.80
N PHE A 245 -39.76 39.38 2.12
CA PHE A 245 -40.98 38.68 2.46
C PHE A 245 -40.70 37.41 3.27
N TYR A 246 -41.71 36.88 3.92
CA TYR A 246 -41.60 35.64 4.66
C TYR A 246 -42.93 34.90 4.73
N LEU A 247 -42.88 33.61 4.96
CA LEU A 247 -44.02 32.76 5.25
C LEU A 247 -44.03 32.55 6.78
N ASP A 248 -45.00 33.15 7.46
CA ASP A 248 -45.12 33.11 8.91
C ASP A 248 -45.69 31.74 9.36
N GLY A 249 -44.84 30.92 9.96
CA GLY A 249 -45.23 29.59 10.47
C GLY A 249 -46.10 29.63 11.71
N SER A 250 -46.26 30.79 12.37
CA SER A 250 -47.12 30.96 13.53
C SER A 250 -48.56 31.39 13.13
N SER A 251 -48.71 31.99 11.96
CA SER A 251 -49.96 32.61 11.50
C SER A 251 -50.65 31.81 10.33
N ALA A 252 -50.09 30.69 9.89
CA ALA A 252 -50.69 29.88 8.85
C ALA A 252 -51.99 29.26 9.31
N THR A 253 -53.11 29.65 8.66
CA THR A 253 -54.42 28.98 8.80
C THR A 253 -54.52 27.88 7.77
N HIS A 254 -54.87 26.69 8.24
CA HIS A 254 -55.25 25.62 7.32
C HIS A 254 -56.70 25.81 6.88
N ASP A 255 -56.95 26.03 5.59
CA ASP A 255 -58.24 25.87 4.97
C ASP A 255 -58.50 24.41 4.58
#